data_8714eb33f5ee93297c9dd505985169df
#
_entry.id   8714eb33f5ee93297c9dd505985169df
#
_cell.length_a   1.000
_cell.length_b   1.000
_cell.length_c   1.000
_cell.angle_alpha   90.00
_cell.angle_beta   90.00
_cell.angle_gamma   90.00
#
_symmetry.space_group_name_H-M   'P 1'
#
loop_
_entity.id
_entity.type
_entity.pdbx_description
1 polymer ?
#
loop_
_entity_poly.entity_id
_entity_poly.type
_entity_poly.pdbx_seq_one_letter_code
_entity_poly.pdbx_strand_id
1 'polypeptide(L)'
;FFTDVADLDITDANAVRRFVENERIDAIVNCAAYTNVDKAEEEAETADRINHEAVRNLAEAAKACGATLFHISTDYVFGGMGNIPFREEDPTAPLGVYGKTKLAGEEAIVASGCKHLVFRTAWLYSPYGRNFLKTMLQLTADKPELQVVFDQVGTPTCVADLACVIFDRIESGDYAGREGFYHFSNEGVCSWFDFAHEIAALAGHTSCKIRPCHSAEFPSKVQRPNYSVLDKTKIKTTFGIDIPHWR
;
A
#
# COMPACT_ATOMS: atom_id res chain seq x y z
N PHE A 1 -1.71 -2.66 21.23
CA PHE A 1 -2.33 -3.95 20.88
C PHE A 1 -1.96 -4.31 19.45
N PHE A 2 -1.61 -5.58 19.21
CA PHE A 2 -1.46 -6.16 17.89
C PHE A 2 -2.58 -7.19 17.73
N THR A 3 -3.38 -7.04 16.69
CA THR A 3 -4.54 -7.90 16.44
C THR A 3 -4.51 -8.41 15.00
N ASP A 4 -4.95 -9.64 14.80
CA ASP A 4 -5.29 -10.19 13.49
C ASP A 4 -6.77 -10.62 13.46
N VAL A 5 -7.20 -11.27 12.40
CA VAL A 5 -8.60 -11.66 12.23
C VAL A 5 -9.09 -12.64 13.31
N ALA A 6 -8.20 -13.41 13.94
CA ALA A 6 -8.57 -14.31 15.02
C ALA A 6 -8.82 -13.56 16.34
N ASP A 7 -8.15 -12.42 16.54
CA ASP A 7 -8.32 -11.56 17.71
C ASP A 7 -9.48 -10.57 17.51
N LEU A 8 -9.56 -9.95 16.34
CA LEU A 8 -10.55 -8.92 16.01
C LEU A 8 -10.90 -8.97 14.52
N ASP A 9 -12.05 -9.53 14.18
CA ASP A 9 -12.60 -9.43 12.83
C ASP A 9 -13.10 -8.01 12.57
N ILE A 10 -12.37 -7.25 11.77
CA ILE A 10 -12.71 -5.85 11.46
C ILE A 10 -13.98 -5.72 10.59
N THR A 11 -14.51 -6.81 10.04
CA THR A 11 -15.79 -6.82 9.33
C THR A 11 -16.99 -6.82 10.29
N ASP A 12 -16.81 -7.16 11.58
CA ASP A 12 -17.83 -7.02 12.62
C ASP A 12 -17.74 -5.63 13.28
N ALA A 13 -18.61 -4.73 12.84
CA ALA A 13 -18.68 -3.35 13.36
C ALA A 13 -18.87 -3.27 14.88
N ASN A 14 -19.64 -4.21 15.46
CA ASN A 14 -19.87 -4.22 16.90
C ASN A 14 -18.64 -4.69 17.69
N ALA A 15 -17.91 -5.68 17.15
CA ALA A 15 -16.66 -6.14 17.74
C ALA A 15 -15.61 -5.02 17.73
N VAL A 16 -15.42 -4.36 16.60
CA VAL A 16 -14.51 -3.21 16.43
C VAL A 16 -14.84 -2.11 17.43
N ARG A 17 -16.10 -1.70 17.49
CA ARG A 17 -16.54 -0.64 18.41
C ARG A 17 -16.25 -0.99 19.86
N ARG A 18 -16.68 -2.17 20.31
CA ARG A 18 -16.44 -2.64 21.69
C ARG A 18 -14.94 -2.69 22.01
N PHE A 19 -14.11 -3.18 21.08
CA PHE A 19 -12.69 -3.26 21.30
C PHE A 19 -12.06 -1.87 21.48
N VAL A 20 -12.35 -0.93 20.57
CA VAL A 20 -11.81 0.44 20.63
C VAL A 20 -12.27 1.17 21.91
N GLU A 21 -13.52 1.01 22.31
CA GLU A 21 -14.07 1.61 23.53
C GLU A 21 -13.47 1.01 24.81
N ASN A 22 -13.44 -0.32 24.92
CA ASN A 22 -12.99 -1.02 26.16
C ASN A 22 -11.50 -0.81 26.39
N GLU A 23 -10.69 -0.89 25.33
CA GLU A 23 -9.23 -0.74 25.41
C GLU A 23 -8.78 0.73 25.38
N ARG A 24 -9.72 1.70 25.23
CA ARG A 24 -9.45 3.14 25.20
C ARG A 24 -8.40 3.51 24.14
N ILE A 25 -8.61 3.02 22.92
CA ILE A 25 -7.66 3.21 21.82
C ILE A 25 -7.63 4.67 21.37
N ASP A 26 -6.45 5.28 21.35
CA ASP A 26 -6.23 6.65 20.86
C ASP A 26 -5.79 6.69 19.38
N ALA A 27 -5.15 5.63 18.91
CA ALA A 27 -4.69 5.51 17.53
C ALA A 27 -4.94 4.09 17.00
N ILE A 28 -5.48 3.99 15.79
CA ILE A 28 -5.73 2.74 15.07
C ILE A 28 -4.83 2.73 13.85
N VAL A 29 -3.96 1.73 13.72
CA VAL A 29 -3.16 1.52 12.49
C VAL A 29 -3.77 0.36 11.72
N ASN A 30 -4.49 0.67 10.64
CA ASN A 30 -5.09 -0.36 9.78
C ASN A 30 -4.14 -0.80 8.69
N CYS A 31 -3.52 -1.97 8.89
CA CYS A 31 -2.71 -2.67 7.90
C CYS A 31 -3.47 -3.81 7.20
N ALA A 32 -4.70 -4.12 7.64
CA ALA A 32 -5.49 -5.19 7.06
C ALA A 32 -6.02 -4.77 5.68
N ALA A 33 -5.87 -5.65 4.70
CA ALA A 33 -6.39 -5.44 3.36
C ALA A 33 -6.48 -6.76 2.58
N TYR A 34 -7.42 -6.83 1.65
CA TYR A 34 -7.40 -7.81 0.57
C TYR A 34 -6.45 -7.33 -0.51
N THR A 35 -5.26 -7.92 -0.63
CA THR A 35 -4.17 -7.42 -1.48
C THR A 35 -3.90 -8.25 -2.74
N ASN A 36 -4.63 -9.36 -2.96
CA ASN A 36 -4.44 -10.16 -4.15
C ASN A 36 -5.17 -9.51 -5.33
N VAL A 37 -4.45 -8.70 -6.11
CA VAL A 37 -4.98 -7.89 -7.21
C VAL A 37 -5.71 -8.74 -8.25
N ASP A 38 -5.11 -9.88 -8.67
CA ASP A 38 -5.71 -10.75 -9.69
C ASP A 38 -6.96 -11.48 -9.18
N LYS A 39 -6.94 -11.96 -7.93
CA LYS A 39 -8.10 -12.63 -7.32
C LYS A 39 -9.22 -11.66 -6.96
N ALA A 40 -8.93 -10.39 -6.73
CA ALA A 40 -9.96 -9.39 -6.43
C ALA A 40 -11.02 -9.30 -7.53
N GLU A 41 -10.63 -9.54 -8.80
CA GLU A 41 -11.60 -9.56 -9.91
C GLU A 41 -12.59 -10.74 -9.81
N GLU A 42 -12.20 -11.84 -9.19
CA GLU A 42 -13.04 -13.04 -8.99
C GLU A 42 -13.77 -13.00 -7.64
N GLU A 43 -13.18 -12.34 -6.64
CA GLU A 43 -13.65 -12.30 -5.26
C GLU A 43 -14.02 -10.85 -4.85
N ALA A 44 -14.71 -10.12 -5.75
CA ALA A 44 -15.01 -8.69 -5.60
C ALA A 44 -15.76 -8.35 -4.29
N GLU A 45 -16.71 -9.18 -3.88
CA GLU A 45 -17.46 -9.01 -2.63
C GLU A 45 -16.56 -9.14 -1.39
N THR A 46 -15.61 -10.10 -1.42
CA THR A 46 -14.65 -10.26 -0.32
C THR A 46 -13.68 -9.09 -0.27
N ALA A 47 -13.21 -8.63 -1.44
CA ALA A 47 -12.34 -7.47 -1.53
C ALA A 47 -13.05 -6.20 -1.03
N ASP A 48 -14.31 -5.98 -1.40
CA ASP A 48 -15.11 -4.83 -0.93
C ASP A 48 -15.35 -4.89 0.58
N ARG A 49 -15.75 -6.05 1.09
CA ARG A 49 -15.98 -6.24 2.53
C ARG A 49 -14.75 -5.90 3.37
N ILE A 50 -13.54 -6.27 2.92
CA ILE A 50 -12.31 -6.03 3.69
C ILE A 50 -11.74 -4.63 3.42
N ASN A 51 -11.68 -4.20 2.16
CA ASN A 51 -11.03 -2.94 1.78
C ASN A 51 -11.93 -1.71 1.94
N HIS A 52 -13.25 -1.89 2.02
CA HIS A 52 -14.23 -0.80 2.11
C HIS A 52 -15.06 -0.90 3.40
N GLU A 53 -15.92 -1.94 3.54
CA GLU A 53 -16.85 -2.01 4.68
C GLU A 53 -16.13 -2.11 6.03
N ALA A 54 -15.09 -2.95 6.13
CA ALA A 54 -14.29 -3.04 7.35
C ALA A 54 -13.54 -1.73 7.66
N VAL A 55 -13.06 -1.02 6.63
CA VAL A 55 -12.44 0.30 6.81
C VAL A 55 -13.45 1.33 7.32
N ARG A 56 -14.69 1.30 6.82
CA ARG A 56 -15.79 2.12 7.35
C ARG A 56 -16.03 1.82 8.84
N ASN A 57 -16.08 0.55 9.24
CA ASN A 57 -16.26 0.17 10.64
C ASN A 57 -15.17 0.75 11.55
N LEU A 58 -13.90 0.68 11.11
CA LEU A 58 -12.78 1.26 11.83
C LEU A 58 -12.88 2.79 11.92
N ALA A 59 -13.27 3.45 10.84
CA ALA A 59 -13.41 4.90 10.79
C ALA A 59 -14.56 5.40 11.68
N GLU A 60 -15.69 4.71 11.68
CA GLU A 60 -16.84 5.01 12.56
C GLU A 60 -16.49 4.80 14.04
N ALA A 61 -15.78 3.72 14.37
CA ALA A 61 -15.30 3.48 15.74
C ALA A 61 -14.28 4.55 16.17
N ALA A 62 -13.33 4.90 15.32
CA ALA A 62 -12.36 5.96 15.57
C ALA A 62 -13.08 7.30 15.82
N LYS A 63 -14.09 7.63 15.00
CA LYS A 63 -14.89 8.83 15.20
C LYS A 63 -15.62 8.85 16.54
N ALA A 64 -16.24 7.73 16.89
CA ALA A 64 -17.04 7.63 18.13
C ALA A 64 -16.18 7.81 19.39
N CYS A 65 -14.93 7.29 19.39
CA CYS A 65 -14.03 7.34 20.54
C CYS A 65 -13.04 8.53 20.49
N GLY A 66 -13.01 9.29 19.39
CA GLY A 66 -12.06 10.39 19.21
C GLY A 66 -10.64 9.94 18.84
N ALA A 67 -10.45 8.66 18.54
CA ALA A 67 -9.18 8.09 18.08
C ALA A 67 -8.81 8.59 16.67
N THR A 68 -7.52 8.50 16.33
CA THR A 68 -7.02 8.80 14.98
C THR A 68 -6.79 7.51 14.21
N LEU A 69 -7.32 7.44 12.98
CA LEU A 69 -7.13 6.29 12.08
C LEU A 69 -5.95 6.53 11.13
N PHE A 70 -4.92 5.71 11.23
CA PHE A 70 -3.81 5.58 10.27
C PHE A 70 -4.15 4.44 9.31
N HIS A 71 -4.34 4.74 8.04
CA HIS A 71 -4.79 3.74 7.05
C HIS A 71 -3.78 3.59 5.91
N ILE A 72 -3.42 2.34 5.59
CA ILE A 72 -2.55 2.03 4.47
C ILE A 72 -3.41 1.84 3.21
N SER A 73 -3.24 2.75 2.23
CA SER A 73 -3.86 2.70 0.92
C SER A 73 -2.82 2.38 -0.18
N THR A 74 -3.14 2.64 -1.43
CA THR A 74 -2.39 2.16 -2.59
C THR A 74 -2.32 3.19 -3.72
N ASP A 75 -1.27 3.11 -4.53
CA ASP A 75 -1.12 3.76 -5.83
C ASP A 75 -2.16 3.31 -6.88
N TYR A 76 -2.79 2.13 -6.70
CA TYR A 76 -3.84 1.61 -7.59
C TYR A 76 -5.15 2.41 -7.57
N VAL A 77 -5.27 3.42 -6.72
CA VAL A 77 -6.37 4.39 -6.80
C VAL A 77 -6.25 5.31 -8.03
N PHE A 78 -5.08 5.39 -8.65
CA PHE A 78 -4.82 6.17 -9.85
C PHE A 78 -4.94 5.33 -11.13
N GLY A 79 -5.24 5.99 -12.27
CA GLY A 79 -5.46 5.33 -13.55
C GLY A 79 -4.19 4.86 -14.28
N GLY A 80 -3.01 5.16 -13.74
CA GLY A 80 -1.75 4.65 -14.26
C GLY A 80 -1.30 5.22 -15.61
N MET A 81 -1.92 6.30 -16.06
CA MET A 81 -1.55 7.00 -17.29
C MET A 81 -0.76 8.27 -16.96
N GLY A 82 0.30 8.53 -17.72
CA GLY A 82 1.10 9.74 -17.55
C GLY A 82 2.58 9.47 -17.35
N ASN A 83 3.31 10.52 -17.02
CA ASN A 83 4.77 10.52 -16.81
C ASN A 83 5.20 11.54 -15.74
N ILE A 84 4.25 12.07 -15.00
CA ILE A 84 4.46 13.01 -13.89
C ILE A 84 4.02 12.29 -12.62
N PRO A 85 4.80 12.33 -11.52
CA PRO A 85 4.41 11.73 -10.25
C PRO A 85 3.04 12.22 -9.76
N PHE A 86 2.18 11.28 -9.37
CA PHE A 86 0.85 11.58 -8.84
C PHE A 86 0.94 12.30 -7.50
N ARG A 87 0.17 13.36 -7.34
CA ARG A 87 -0.01 14.08 -6.08
C ARG A 87 -1.27 13.58 -5.37
N GLU A 88 -1.37 13.88 -4.07
CA GLU A 88 -2.49 13.44 -3.25
C GLU A 88 -3.85 13.98 -3.73
N GLU A 89 -3.86 15.16 -4.33
CA GLU A 89 -5.04 15.84 -4.88
C GLU A 89 -5.36 15.48 -6.34
N ASP A 90 -4.51 14.71 -7.02
CA ASP A 90 -4.78 14.32 -8.40
C ASP A 90 -6.02 13.42 -8.50
N PRO A 91 -6.77 13.50 -9.60
CA PRO A 91 -7.98 12.70 -9.79
C PRO A 91 -7.70 11.20 -9.72
N THR A 92 -8.47 10.49 -8.90
CA THR A 92 -8.44 9.04 -8.83
C THR A 92 -9.23 8.41 -9.99
N ALA A 93 -8.73 7.30 -10.53
CA ALA A 93 -9.36 6.56 -11.63
C ALA A 93 -8.95 5.08 -11.61
N PRO A 94 -9.29 4.32 -10.56
CA PRO A 94 -8.84 2.94 -10.39
C PRO A 94 -9.29 2.03 -11.52
N LEU A 95 -8.39 1.21 -12.07
CA LEU A 95 -8.65 0.34 -13.22
C LEU A 95 -9.37 -0.96 -12.84
N GLY A 96 -8.96 -1.60 -11.74
CA GLY A 96 -9.47 -2.91 -11.30
C GLY A 96 -10.20 -2.86 -9.96
N VAL A 97 -10.78 -3.99 -9.57
CA VAL A 97 -11.55 -4.16 -8.32
C VAL A 97 -10.72 -3.81 -7.09
N TYR A 98 -9.46 -4.24 -7.03
CA TYR A 98 -8.56 -3.90 -5.91
C TYR A 98 -8.47 -2.39 -5.70
N GLY A 99 -8.14 -1.62 -6.73
CA GLY A 99 -8.04 -0.16 -6.65
C GLY A 99 -9.38 0.50 -6.29
N LYS A 100 -10.48 0.02 -6.87
CA LYS A 100 -11.83 0.53 -6.59
C LYS A 100 -12.25 0.32 -5.14
N THR A 101 -12.02 -0.87 -4.60
CA THR A 101 -12.39 -1.17 -3.20
C THR A 101 -11.50 -0.44 -2.20
N LYS A 102 -10.20 -0.26 -2.50
CA LYS A 102 -9.31 0.57 -1.68
C LYS A 102 -9.74 2.04 -1.69
N LEU A 103 -10.11 2.57 -2.86
CA LEU A 103 -10.63 3.95 -2.96
C LEU A 103 -11.95 4.12 -2.19
N ALA A 104 -12.87 3.16 -2.29
CA ALA A 104 -14.11 3.19 -1.51
C ALA A 104 -13.84 3.22 0.01
N GLY A 105 -12.79 2.52 0.47
CA GLY A 105 -12.32 2.62 1.85
C GLY A 105 -11.82 4.02 2.22
N GLU A 106 -11.05 4.67 1.35
CA GLU A 106 -10.62 6.07 1.54
C GLU A 106 -11.83 7.02 1.63
N GLU A 107 -12.80 6.85 0.74
CA GLU A 107 -14.05 7.64 0.73
C GLU A 107 -14.87 7.42 2.02
N ALA A 108 -14.94 6.18 2.51
CA ALA A 108 -15.61 5.87 3.77
C ALA A 108 -14.93 6.55 4.98
N ILE A 109 -13.58 6.61 5.00
CA ILE A 109 -12.84 7.35 6.03
C ILE A 109 -13.22 8.83 6.01
N VAL A 110 -13.19 9.46 4.84
CA VAL A 110 -13.57 10.88 4.69
C VAL A 110 -15.01 11.11 5.10
N ALA A 111 -15.94 10.28 4.65
CA ALA A 111 -17.36 10.38 4.95
C ALA A 111 -17.66 10.24 6.45
N SER A 112 -16.91 9.44 7.20
CA SER A 112 -17.05 9.28 8.65
C SER A 112 -16.73 10.56 9.43
N GLY A 113 -15.86 11.42 8.87
CA GLY A 113 -15.34 12.62 9.55
C GLY A 113 -14.46 12.30 10.76
N CYS A 114 -13.86 11.10 10.84
CA CYS A 114 -12.85 10.79 11.86
C CYS A 114 -11.53 11.51 11.58
N LYS A 115 -10.71 11.67 12.61
CA LYS A 115 -9.32 12.08 12.43
C LYS A 115 -8.57 10.97 11.72
N HIS A 116 -7.83 11.27 10.65
CA HIS A 116 -7.18 10.25 9.89
C HIS A 116 -5.90 10.71 9.20
N LEU A 117 -4.96 9.78 9.03
CA LEU A 117 -3.85 9.87 8.09
C LEU A 117 -3.94 8.65 7.16
N VAL A 118 -4.14 8.90 5.87
CA VAL A 118 -4.15 7.86 4.85
C VAL A 118 -2.83 7.90 4.10
N PHE A 119 -2.10 6.78 4.12
CA PHE A 119 -0.83 6.63 3.40
C PHE A 119 -1.07 5.81 2.13
N ARG A 120 -1.07 6.46 0.97
CA ARG A 120 -0.99 5.75 -0.31
C ARG A 120 0.44 5.33 -0.54
N THR A 121 0.65 4.05 -0.76
CA THR A 121 1.98 3.47 -0.96
C THR A 121 2.00 2.53 -2.17
N ALA A 122 3.19 2.11 -2.60
CA ALA A 122 3.38 1.28 -3.78
C ALA A 122 4.44 0.21 -3.53
N TRP A 123 4.32 -0.95 -4.17
CA TRP A 123 5.37 -1.96 -4.32
C TRP A 123 6.06 -2.35 -3.01
N LEU A 124 5.28 -2.63 -1.96
CA LEU A 124 5.78 -2.98 -0.64
C LEU A 124 6.66 -4.23 -0.68
N TYR A 125 7.84 -4.16 -0.09
CA TYR A 125 8.73 -5.29 0.12
C TYR A 125 9.26 -5.35 1.56
N SER A 126 9.48 -6.58 2.04
CA SER A 126 10.01 -6.83 3.37
C SER A 126 10.61 -8.24 3.48
N PRO A 127 11.39 -8.54 4.53
CA PRO A 127 11.80 -9.92 4.83
C PRO A 127 10.63 -10.83 5.23
N TYR A 128 9.49 -10.25 5.58
CA TYR A 128 8.29 -10.98 6.04
C TYR A 128 7.25 -11.15 4.94
N GLY A 129 6.42 -12.17 5.05
CA GLY A 129 5.31 -12.44 4.14
C GLY A 129 5.75 -12.73 2.70
N ARG A 130 4.79 -12.73 1.79
CA ARG A 130 5.02 -12.91 0.34
C ARG A 130 5.10 -11.54 -0.33
N ASN A 131 6.12 -11.31 -1.13
CA ASN A 131 6.30 -10.08 -1.89
C ASN A 131 7.19 -10.32 -3.10
N PHE A 132 7.30 -9.34 -3.99
CA PHE A 132 8.06 -9.45 -5.23
C PHE A 132 9.55 -9.72 -4.99
N LEU A 133 10.18 -9.06 -4.02
CA LEU A 133 11.59 -9.28 -3.67
C LEU A 133 11.86 -10.75 -3.36
N LYS A 134 11.07 -11.36 -2.47
CA LYS A 134 11.26 -12.78 -2.08
C LYS A 134 10.97 -13.73 -3.25
N THR A 135 9.99 -13.40 -4.09
CA THR A 135 9.69 -14.16 -5.30
C THR A 135 10.86 -14.12 -6.28
N MET A 136 11.46 -12.94 -6.50
CA MET A 136 12.61 -12.80 -7.40
C MET A 136 13.85 -13.48 -6.82
N LEU A 137 14.13 -13.37 -5.53
CA LEU A 137 15.21 -14.10 -4.88
C LEU A 137 15.13 -15.61 -5.15
N GLN A 138 13.95 -16.20 -5.00
CA GLN A 138 13.76 -17.63 -5.26
C GLN A 138 13.89 -17.94 -6.74
N LEU A 139 13.18 -17.22 -7.60
CA LEU A 139 13.15 -17.53 -9.04
C LEU A 139 14.52 -17.34 -9.71
N THR A 140 15.29 -16.31 -9.31
CA THR A 140 16.62 -16.06 -9.89
C THR A 140 17.68 -17.04 -9.39
N ALA A 141 17.46 -17.69 -8.23
CA ALA A 141 18.31 -18.80 -7.78
C ALA A 141 18.03 -20.10 -8.55
N ASP A 142 16.75 -20.36 -8.86
CA ASP A 142 16.31 -21.67 -9.36
C ASP A 142 16.23 -21.75 -10.90
N LYS A 143 16.04 -20.63 -11.59
CA LYS A 143 15.76 -20.61 -13.02
C LYS A 143 16.92 -20.06 -13.85
N PRO A 144 17.19 -20.63 -15.04
CA PRO A 144 18.24 -20.12 -15.93
C PRO A 144 17.82 -18.82 -16.65
N GLU A 145 16.51 -18.58 -16.81
CA GLU A 145 15.99 -17.41 -17.49
C GLU A 145 14.61 -17.01 -16.92
N LEU A 146 14.36 -15.70 -16.84
CA LEU A 146 13.09 -15.09 -16.46
C LEU A 146 12.72 -13.96 -17.41
N GLN A 147 11.41 -13.76 -17.64
CA GLN A 147 10.86 -12.56 -18.28
C GLN A 147 10.19 -11.70 -17.22
N VAL A 148 10.49 -10.41 -17.22
CA VAL A 148 9.92 -9.45 -16.26
C VAL A 148 9.49 -8.19 -17.00
N VAL A 149 8.30 -7.69 -16.68
CA VAL A 149 7.74 -6.48 -17.32
C VAL A 149 8.59 -5.25 -17.05
N PHE A 150 8.84 -4.46 -18.11
CA PHE A 150 9.62 -3.23 -18.04
C PHE A 150 8.80 -1.95 -18.30
N ASP A 151 7.60 -2.08 -18.84
CA ASP A 151 6.68 -1.00 -19.18
C ASP A 151 5.66 -0.66 -18.08
N GLN A 152 5.90 -1.17 -16.86
CA GLN A 152 5.24 -0.74 -15.64
C GLN A 152 6.29 -0.09 -14.74
N VAL A 153 6.08 1.19 -14.44
CA VAL A 153 7.04 2.05 -13.73
C VAL A 153 6.44 2.56 -12.43
N GLY A 154 7.18 2.38 -11.34
CA GLY A 154 6.77 2.76 -10.00
C GLY A 154 7.95 2.94 -9.07
N THR A 155 7.71 2.84 -7.78
CA THR A 155 8.75 2.92 -6.76
C THR A 155 8.58 1.82 -5.72
N PRO A 156 9.58 0.96 -5.49
CA PRO A 156 9.57 0.02 -4.37
C PRO A 156 9.53 0.75 -3.02
N THR A 157 8.84 0.17 -2.05
CA THR A 157 8.72 0.70 -0.70
C THR A 157 9.15 -0.35 0.32
N CYS A 158 10.17 -0.03 1.10
CA CYS A 158 10.55 -0.83 2.27
C CYS A 158 9.50 -0.67 3.37
N VAL A 159 8.89 -1.78 3.79
CA VAL A 159 7.85 -1.78 4.83
C VAL A 159 8.37 -1.20 6.15
N ALA A 160 9.65 -1.44 6.48
CA ALA A 160 10.25 -0.92 7.71
C ALA A 160 10.30 0.62 7.70
N ASP A 161 10.64 1.24 6.55
CA ASP A 161 10.69 2.70 6.45
C ASP A 161 9.32 3.34 6.63
N LEU A 162 8.28 2.76 5.98
CA LEU A 162 6.90 3.22 6.17
C LEU A 162 6.43 3.03 7.61
N ALA A 163 6.75 1.89 8.21
CA ALA A 163 6.39 1.60 9.60
C ALA A 163 7.05 2.59 10.57
N CYS A 164 8.35 2.89 10.39
CA CYS A 164 9.05 3.88 11.21
C CYS A 164 8.36 5.26 11.11
N VAL A 165 8.03 5.71 9.89
CA VAL A 165 7.34 6.99 9.72
C VAL A 165 6.00 7.02 10.47
N ILE A 166 5.20 5.95 10.41
CA ILE A 166 3.91 5.88 11.11
C ILE A 166 4.11 5.91 12.63
N PHE A 167 5.02 5.07 13.15
CA PHE A 167 5.30 4.99 14.58
C PHE A 167 5.87 6.28 15.14
N ASP A 168 6.81 6.93 14.45
CA ASP A 168 7.36 8.23 14.85
C ASP A 168 6.25 9.30 14.98
N ARG A 169 5.26 9.29 14.08
CA ARG A 169 4.11 10.20 14.14
C ARG A 169 3.24 9.91 15.36
N ILE A 170 3.01 8.64 15.65
CA ILE A 170 2.22 8.23 16.83
C ILE A 170 2.93 8.60 18.13
N GLU A 171 4.23 8.30 18.24
CA GLU A 171 5.02 8.59 19.44
C GLU A 171 5.19 10.09 19.70
N SER A 172 5.45 10.88 18.64
CA SER A 172 5.62 12.33 18.79
C SER A 172 4.30 13.08 18.95
N GLY A 173 3.18 12.50 18.49
CA GLY A 173 1.89 13.17 18.46
C GLY A 173 1.79 14.32 17.47
N ASP A 174 2.80 14.53 16.63
CA ASP A 174 2.88 15.67 15.70
C ASP A 174 1.94 15.55 14.48
N TYR A 175 1.19 14.46 14.40
CA TYR A 175 0.14 14.27 13.42
C TYR A 175 -1.14 15.09 13.72
N ALA A 176 -1.30 15.55 14.95
CA ALA A 176 -2.50 16.30 15.36
C ALA A 176 -2.61 17.62 14.59
N GLY A 177 -3.76 17.84 13.95
CA GLY A 177 -3.99 19.00 13.07
C GLY A 177 -3.34 18.90 11.69
N ARG A 178 -2.83 17.71 11.35
CA ARG A 178 -2.21 17.41 10.05
C ARG A 178 -2.90 16.21 9.39
N GLU A 179 -4.20 16.04 9.64
CA GLU A 179 -5.01 14.99 9.08
C GLU A 179 -5.07 15.09 7.55
N GLY A 180 -5.27 13.95 6.88
CA GLY A 180 -5.45 13.87 5.43
C GLY A 180 -4.68 12.76 4.74
N PHE A 181 -4.51 12.94 3.43
CA PHE A 181 -3.83 11.98 2.57
C PHE A 181 -2.36 12.33 2.41
N TYR A 182 -1.53 11.31 2.42
CA TYR A 182 -0.10 11.40 2.21
C TYR A 182 0.37 10.28 1.29
N HIS A 183 1.33 10.60 0.41
CA HIS A 183 2.02 9.60 -0.38
C HIS A 183 3.32 9.20 0.31
N PHE A 184 3.57 7.89 0.40
CA PHE A 184 4.84 7.36 0.87
C PHE A 184 5.31 6.20 0.00
N SER A 185 6.48 6.34 -0.58
CA SER A 185 7.33 5.28 -1.13
C SER A 185 8.78 5.68 -0.92
N ASN A 186 9.73 4.76 -1.02
CA ASN A 186 11.13 5.15 -1.00
C ASN A 186 11.46 6.08 -2.18
N GLU A 187 12.62 6.74 -2.17
CA GLU A 187 13.06 7.55 -3.31
C GLU A 187 13.56 6.68 -4.45
N GLY A 188 13.58 7.25 -5.67
CA GLY A 188 13.95 6.55 -6.89
C GLY A 188 12.75 6.01 -7.66
N VAL A 189 12.98 5.71 -8.92
CA VAL A 189 11.96 5.20 -9.86
C VAL A 189 12.56 4.04 -10.63
N CYS A 190 11.82 2.96 -10.83
CA CYS A 190 12.26 1.83 -11.63
C CYS A 190 11.08 1.08 -12.25
N SER A 191 11.37 0.19 -13.22
CA SER A 191 10.43 -0.82 -13.66
C SER A 191 10.53 -2.08 -12.79
N TRP A 192 9.56 -3.01 -12.92
CA TRP A 192 9.69 -4.33 -12.30
C TRP A 192 10.92 -5.08 -12.80
N PHE A 193 11.30 -4.88 -14.08
CA PHE A 193 12.51 -5.45 -14.65
C PHE A 193 13.77 -4.93 -13.94
N ASP A 194 13.89 -3.61 -13.74
CA ASP A 194 15.03 -3.01 -13.04
C ASP A 194 15.11 -3.51 -11.59
N PHE A 195 13.95 -3.59 -10.91
CA PHE A 195 13.89 -4.07 -9.54
C PHE A 195 14.32 -5.55 -9.44
N ALA A 196 13.84 -6.41 -10.35
CA ALA A 196 14.25 -7.81 -10.39
C ALA A 196 15.76 -7.96 -10.68
N HIS A 197 16.28 -7.13 -11.58
CA HIS A 197 17.70 -7.13 -11.94
C HIS A 197 18.59 -6.75 -10.74
N GLU A 198 18.19 -5.71 -10.01
CA GLU A 198 18.90 -5.27 -8.80
C GLU A 198 18.86 -6.33 -7.69
N ILE A 199 17.70 -6.97 -7.48
CA ILE A 199 17.55 -8.06 -6.51
C ILE A 199 18.52 -9.21 -6.83
N ALA A 200 18.58 -9.63 -8.09
CA ALA A 200 19.49 -10.69 -8.53
C ALA A 200 20.95 -10.31 -8.36
N ALA A 201 21.31 -9.05 -8.70
CA ALA A 201 22.68 -8.54 -8.58
C ALA A 201 23.14 -8.53 -7.12
N LEU A 202 22.31 -8.01 -6.20
CA LEU A 202 22.64 -7.96 -4.77
C LEU A 202 22.69 -9.35 -4.13
N ALA A 203 21.91 -10.30 -4.64
CA ALA A 203 21.93 -11.69 -4.19
C ALA A 203 23.09 -12.52 -4.79
N GLY A 204 23.83 -11.97 -5.74
CA GLY A 204 24.90 -12.70 -6.45
C GLY A 204 24.38 -13.77 -7.42
N HIS A 205 23.12 -13.70 -7.84
CA HIS A 205 22.50 -14.66 -8.75
C HIS A 205 22.82 -14.34 -10.22
N THR A 206 24.08 -14.58 -10.62
CA THR A 206 24.61 -14.23 -11.95
C THR A 206 24.25 -15.23 -13.05
N SER A 207 23.76 -16.41 -12.70
CA SER A 207 23.40 -17.48 -13.65
C SER A 207 22.03 -17.30 -14.31
N CYS A 208 21.12 -16.57 -13.66
CA CYS A 208 19.80 -16.33 -14.19
C CYS A 208 19.80 -15.15 -15.16
N LYS A 209 19.35 -15.38 -16.39
CA LYS A 209 19.21 -14.34 -17.40
C LYS A 209 17.84 -13.68 -17.28
N ILE A 210 17.79 -12.44 -16.78
CA ILE A 210 16.55 -11.66 -16.70
C ILE A 210 16.37 -10.90 -18.02
N ARG A 211 15.23 -11.10 -18.69
CA ARG A 211 14.86 -10.41 -19.94
C ARG A 211 13.67 -9.47 -19.72
N PRO A 212 13.68 -8.27 -20.30
CA PRO A 212 12.51 -7.43 -20.32
C PRO A 212 11.42 -8.01 -21.23
N CYS A 213 10.15 -7.80 -20.84
CA CYS A 213 8.99 -8.06 -21.71
C CYS A 213 7.96 -6.94 -21.52
N HIS A 214 7.07 -6.77 -22.49
CA HIS A 214 5.94 -5.88 -22.36
C HIS A 214 4.82 -6.49 -21.53
N SER A 215 4.01 -5.64 -20.89
CA SER A 215 2.81 -6.08 -20.17
C SER A 215 1.87 -6.92 -21.03
N ALA A 216 1.75 -6.59 -22.33
CA ALA A 216 0.94 -7.35 -23.29
C ALA A 216 1.46 -8.79 -23.55
N GLU A 217 2.73 -9.06 -23.28
CA GLU A 217 3.34 -10.38 -23.44
C GLU A 217 3.25 -11.20 -22.16
N PHE A 218 2.91 -10.57 -21.04
CA PHE A 218 2.81 -11.21 -19.73
C PHE A 218 1.34 -11.50 -19.39
N PRO A 219 0.93 -12.75 -19.21
CA PRO A 219 -0.45 -13.09 -18.92
C PRO A 219 -0.87 -12.51 -17.55
N SER A 220 -1.77 -11.55 -17.57
CA SER A 220 -2.39 -10.96 -16.39
C SER A 220 -3.89 -10.83 -16.62
N LYS A 221 -4.68 -11.14 -15.59
CA LYS A 221 -6.15 -10.98 -15.64
C LYS A 221 -6.56 -9.52 -15.44
N VAL A 222 -5.66 -8.71 -14.88
CA VAL A 222 -5.90 -7.32 -14.49
C VAL A 222 -5.01 -6.39 -15.29
N GLN A 223 -5.59 -5.31 -15.78
CA GLN A 223 -4.81 -4.20 -16.31
C GLN A 223 -4.12 -3.48 -15.14
N ARG A 224 -2.79 -3.55 -15.10
CA ARG A 224 -1.98 -2.87 -14.10
C ARG A 224 -1.58 -1.48 -14.60
N PRO A 225 -1.40 -0.50 -13.69
CA PRO A 225 -0.92 0.83 -14.06
C PRO A 225 0.44 0.76 -14.76
N ASN A 226 0.58 1.43 -15.92
CA ASN A 226 1.88 1.57 -16.57
C ASN A 226 2.79 2.55 -15.82
N TYR A 227 2.20 3.52 -15.12
CA TYR A 227 2.91 4.51 -14.33
C TYR A 227 2.21 4.70 -12.99
N SER A 228 2.93 4.49 -11.89
CA SER A 228 2.37 4.60 -10.54
C SER A 228 3.31 5.32 -9.55
N VAL A 229 4.18 6.17 -10.07
CA VAL A 229 5.10 6.96 -9.22
C VAL A 229 4.32 7.99 -8.42
N LEU A 230 4.54 8.02 -7.11
CA LEU A 230 3.89 8.94 -6.18
C LEU A 230 4.81 10.14 -5.88
N ASP A 231 4.27 11.35 -5.88
CA ASP A 231 4.93 12.53 -5.36
C ASP A 231 4.88 12.50 -3.83
N LYS A 232 6.04 12.64 -3.19
CA LYS A 232 6.19 12.57 -1.73
C LYS A 232 6.48 13.94 -1.10
N THR A 233 6.34 15.01 -1.88
CA THR A 233 6.66 16.37 -1.41
C THR A 233 5.85 16.75 -0.19
N LYS A 234 4.55 16.42 -0.18
CA LYS A 234 3.64 16.76 0.92
C LYS A 234 4.07 16.13 2.24
N ILE A 235 4.32 14.83 2.29
CA ILE A 235 4.71 14.16 3.53
C ILE A 235 6.08 14.67 4.02
N LYS A 236 7.05 14.87 3.12
CA LYS A 236 8.39 15.40 3.46
C LYS A 236 8.30 16.81 4.05
N THR A 237 7.54 17.69 3.44
CA THR A 237 7.42 19.09 3.91
C THR A 237 6.56 19.21 5.17
N THR A 238 5.50 18.39 5.30
CA THR A 238 4.61 18.44 6.46
C THR A 238 5.30 17.95 7.73
N PHE A 239 6.07 16.88 7.63
CA PHE A 239 6.67 16.21 8.79
C PHE A 239 8.19 16.40 8.90
N GLY A 240 8.82 17.09 7.95
CA GLY A 240 10.26 17.35 7.97
C GLY A 240 11.10 16.08 7.87
N ILE A 241 10.62 15.07 7.11
CA ILE A 241 11.30 13.77 7.00
C ILE A 241 12.11 13.66 5.71
N ASP A 242 13.21 12.93 5.81
CA ASP A 242 13.96 12.42 4.66
C ASP A 242 13.56 10.97 4.39
N ILE A 243 13.39 10.64 3.12
CA ILE A 243 13.00 9.30 2.69
C ILE A 243 14.21 8.66 1.99
N PRO A 244 14.67 7.48 2.42
CA PRO A 244 15.80 6.81 1.77
C PRO A 244 15.46 6.30 0.39
N HIS A 245 16.48 6.05 -0.43
CA HIS A 245 16.33 5.40 -1.72
C HIS A 245 15.96 3.92 -1.53
N TRP A 246 15.19 3.34 -2.46
CA TRP A 246 14.71 1.95 -2.37
C TRP A 246 15.83 0.87 -2.49
N ARG A 247 17.05 1.26 -2.93
CA ARG A 247 18.23 0.37 -3.02
C ARG A 247 18.95 0.25 -1.70
#